data_ccad04dbb4f41b0193c5bb9bdfc27d6f
#
_entry.id   ccad04dbb4f41b0193c5bb9bdfc27d6f
#
_cell.length_a   1.000
_cell.length_b   1.000
_cell.length_c   1.000
_cell.angle_alpha   90.00
_cell.angle_beta   90.00
_cell.angle_gamma   90.00
#
_symmetry.space_group_name_H-M   'P 1'
#
loop_
_entity.id
_entity.type
_entity.pdbx_description
1 polymer ?
#
loop_
_entity_poly.entity_id
_entity_poly.type
_entity_poly.pdbx_seq_one_letter_code
_entity_poly.pdbx_strand_id
1 'polypeptide(L)'
;MTISETTSFNDQEHAEELINELIEDGHDKDEMQEFIETHGHKDFVLYYEDYTRMVEEYDQETVDSFIEVFDLMDVEHLQDAYNGHYSSGAEFAESFVSDVGYIQTDLPYWIEIDWEKTWDNLSYDYTESNGYIFSNNW
;
A
#
# COMPACT_ATOMS: atom_id res chain seq x y z
N MET A 1 0.45 34.55 -17.36
CA MET A 1 0.53 33.56 -16.30
C MET A 1 -0.36 32.38 -16.63
N THR A 2 0.15 31.20 -16.43
CA THR A 2 -0.59 29.98 -16.71
C THR A 2 -1.42 29.52 -15.50
N ILE A 3 -2.44 28.74 -15.77
CA ILE A 3 -3.25 28.13 -14.70
C ILE A 3 -2.40 27.22 -13.83
N SER A 4 -1.38 26.57 -14.42
CA SER A 4 -0.46 25.69 -13.68
C SER A 4 0.31 26.44 -12.59
N GLU A 5 0.79 27.63 -12.87
CA GLU A 5 1.50 28.44 -11.88
C GLU A 5 0.60 28.84 -10.72
N THR A 6 -0.64 29.23 -11.03
CA THR A 6 -1.62 29.58 -10.02
C THR A 6 -1.97 28.38 -9.16
N THR A 7 -2.16 27.22 -9.77
CA THR A 7 -2.46 25.96 -9.05
C THR A 7 -1.29 25.57 -8.15
N SER A 8 -0.06 25.64 -8.66
CA SER A 8 1.14 25.32 -7.90
C SER A 8 1.31 26.22 -6.68
N PHE A 9 1.05 27.50 -6.85
CA PHE A 9 1.11 28.46 -5.75
C PHE A 9 0.06 28.15 -4.67
N ASN A 10 -1.18 27.84 -5.08
CA ASN A 10 -2.24 27.48 -4.17
C ASN A 10 -1.94 26.18 -3.42
N ASP A 11 -1.32 25.21 -4.10
CA ASP A 11 -0.93 23.95 -3.47
C ASP A 11 0.12 24.17 -2.38
N GLN A 12 1.08 25.05 -2.62
CA GLN A 12 2.10 25.39 -1.62
C GLN A 12 1.47 26.07 -0.41
N GLU A 13 0.56 27.01 -0.63
CA GLU A 13 -0.13 27.73 0.44
C GLU A 13 -0.98 26.76 1.28
N HIS A 14 -1.72 25.88 0.64
CA HIS A 14 -2.51 24.86 1.33
C HIS A 14 -1.63 23.88 2.11
N ALA A 15 -0.47 23.52 1.57
CA ALA A 15 0.48 22.66 2.25
C ALA A 15 1.00 23.31 3.53
N GLU A 16 1.31 24.60 3.50
CA GLU A 16 1.78 25.34 4.69
C GLU A 16 0.71 25.38 5.78
N GLU A 17 -0.54 25.60 5.41
CA GLU A 17 -1.66 25.59 6.35
C GLU A 17 -1.81 24.20 6.98
N LEU A 18 -1.75 23.15 6.15
CA LEU A 18 -1.86 21.78 6.64
C LEU A 18 -0.70 21.40 7.57
N ILE A 19 0.52 21.80 7.23
CA ILE A 19 1.68 21.58 8.10
C ILE A 19 1.43 22.16 9.50
N ASN A 20 0.94 23.38 9.58
CA ASN A 20 0.68 24.04 10.87
C ASN A 20 -0.38 23.31 11.68
N GLU A 21 -1.44 22.83 11.02
CA GLU A 21 -2.47 22.03 11.68
C GLU A 21 -1.93 20.71 12.20
N LEU A 22 -1.14 20.02 11.40
CA LEU A 22 -0.61 18.70 11.75
C LEU A 22 0.46 18.79 12.84
N ILE A 23 1.24 19.86 12.88
CA ILE A 23 2.19 20.09 13.98
C ILE A 23 1.45 20.17 15.30
N GLU A 24 0.31 20.86 15.34
CA GLU A 24 -0.53 20.95 16.55
C GLU A 24 -1.05 19.56 16.95
N ASP A 25 -1.29 18.69 16.00
CA ASP A 25 -1.73 17.31 16.24
C ASP A 25 -0.59 16.36 16.59
N GLY A 26 0.65 16.83 16.60
CA GLY A 26 1.81 16.03 17.00
C GLY A 26 2.62 15.43 15.87
N HIS A 27 2.37 15.80 14.61
CA HIS A 27 3.15 15.31 13.48
C HIS A 27 4.51 16.00 13.39
N ASP A 28 5.49 15.27 12.85
CA ASP A 28 6.86 15.77 12.69
C ASP A 28 6.98 16.62 11.42
N LYS A 29 7.47 17.84 11.59
CA LYS A 29 7.65 18.77 10.49
C LYS A 29 8.66 18.28 9.46
N ASP A 30 9.75 17.65 9.91
CA ASP A 30 10.80 17.15 9.01
C ASP A 30 10.27 16.02 8.14
N GLU A 31 9.45 15.13 8.69
CA GLU A 31 8.80 14.07 7.92
C GLU A 31 7.85 14.64 6.86
N MET A 32 7.10 15.67 7.21
CA MET A 32 6.21 16.34 6.26
C MET A 32 6.97 17.01 5.14
N GLN A 33 8.09 17.67 5.46
CA GLN A 33 8.92 18.31 4.44
C GLN A 33 9.57 17.30 3.51
N GLU A 34 10.02 16.18 4.04
CA GLU A 34 10.56 15.09 3.25
C GLU A 34 9.51 14.52 2.29
N PHE A 35 8.29 14.35 2.75
CA PHE A 35 7.17 13.90 1.92
C PHE A 35 6.93 14.89 0.77
N ILE A 36 6.92 16.18 1.06
CA ILE A 36 6.73 17.22 0.04
C ILE A 36 7.85 17.20 -0.99
N GLU A 37 9.11 17.01 -0.56
CA GLU A 37 10.24 16.91 -1.47
C GLU A 37 10.12 15.72 -2.41
N THR A 38 9.58 14.62 -1.91
CA THR A 38 9.41 13.39 -2.70
C THR A 38 8.20 13.44 -3.62
N HIS A 39 7.07 13.93 -3.14
CA HIS A 39 5.77 13.83 -3.83
C HIS A 39 5.17 15.16 -4.30
N GLY A 40 5.64 16.27 -3.77
CA GLY A 40 5.12 17.59 -4.11
C GLY A 40 4.03 18.09 -3.17
N HIS A 41 3.73 19.38 -3.25
CA HIS A 41 2.78 20.03 -2.36
C HIS A 41 1.34 19.54 -2.57
N LYS A 42 0.95 19.32 -3.81
CA LYS A 42 -0.40 18.86 -4.14
C LYS A 42 -0.69 17.49 -3.52
N ASP A 43 0.22 16.56 -3.71
CA ASP A 43 0.06 15.19 -3.18
C ASP A 43 0.13 15.20 -1.65
N PHE A 44 0.92 16.09 -1.07
CA PHE A 44 0.94 16.25 0.38
C PHE A 44 -0.44 16.65 0.91
N VAL A 45 -1.05 17.67 0.32
CA VAL A 45 -2.38 18.14 0.74
C VAL A 45 -3.44 17.06 0.58
N LEU A 46 -3.39 16.30 -0.53
CA LEU A 46 -4.41 15.32 -0.85
C LEU A 46 -4.26 14.00 -0.10
N TYR A 47 -3.03 13.53 0.14
CA TYR A 47 -2.80 12.14 0.54
C TYR A 47 -2.02 11.95 1.84
N TYR A 48 -1.39 12.98 2.38
CA TYR A 48 -0.50 12.81 3.53
C TYR A 48 -1.21 12.23 4.76
N GLU A 49 -2.41 12.69 5.06
CA GLU A 49 -3.17 12.20 6.21
C GLU A 49 -3.55 10.73 6.06
N ASP A 50 -3.98 10.32 4.85
CA ASP A 50 -4.26 8.91 4.56
C ASP A 50 -2.99 8.08 4.63
N TYR A 51 -1.88 8.60 4.09
CA TYR A 51 -0.59 7.94 4.14
C TYR A 51 -0.15 7.67 5.58
N THR A 52 -0.18 8.68 6.44
CA THR A 52 0.25 8.54 7.84
C THR A 52 -0.68 7.63 8.62
N ARG A 53 -1.97 7.68 8.34
CA ARG A 53 -2.95 6.78 8.97
C ARG A 53 -2.64 5.32 8.64
N MET A 54 -2.31 5.04 7.37
CA MET A 54 -1.96 3.68 6.96
C MET A 54 -0.63 3.23 7.55
N VAL A 55 0.34 4.14 7.68
CA VAL A 55 1.62 3.83 8.34
C VAL A 55 1.39 3.45 9.81
N GLU A 56 0.53 4.16 10.51
CA GLU A 56 0.20 3.83 11.90
C GLU A 56 -0.54 2.49 12.01
N GLU A 57 -1.44 2.21 11.06
CA GLU A 57 -2.27 1.01 11.11
C GLU A 57 -1.52 -0.25 10.68
N TYR A 58 -0.65 -0.15 9.68
CA TYR A 58 0.10 -1.28 9.14
C TYR A 58 1.58 -1.23 9.50
N ASP A 59 2.36 -0.45 8.85
CA ASP A 59 3.72 0.03 9.12
C ASP A 59 4.27 0.70 7.87
N GLN A 60 5.46 1.30 7.99
CA GLN A 60 6.08 2.04 6.89
C GLN A 60 6.40 1.15 5.69
N GLU A 61 6.94 -0.03 5.94
CA GLU A 61 7.34 -0.95 4.88
C GLU A 61 6.13 -1.44 4.08
N THR A 62 5.02 -1.76 4.75
CA THR A 62 3.78 -2.19 4.09
C THR A 62 3.24 -1.10 3.17
N VAL A 63 3.18 0.13 3.67
CA VAL A 63 2.66 1.27 2.89
C VAL A 63 3.56 1.57 1.70
N ASP A 64 4.87 1.59 1.90
CA ASP A 64 5.83 1.85 0.81
C ASP A 64 5.76 0.77 -0.26
N SER A 65 5.62 -0.49 0.14
CA SER A 65 5.45 -1.60 -0.80
C SER A 65 4.17 -1.48 -1.62
N PHE A 66 3.08 -1.04 -1.00
CA PHE A 66 1.82 -0.80 -1.70
C PHE A 66 1.96 0.33 -2.74
N ILE A 67 2.57 1.44 -2.35
CA ILE A 67 2.75 2.60 -3.23
C ILE A 67 3.66 2.25 -4.40
N GLU A 68 4.68 1.42 -4.18
CA GLU A 68 5.60 0.97 -5.23
C GLU A 68 4.86 0.20 -6.34
N VAL A 69 3.86 -0.59 -5.98
CA VAL A 69 3.09 -1.42 -6.92
C VAL A 69 1.94 -0.66 -7.56
N PHE A 70 1.24 0.15 -6.78
CA PHE A 70 0.07 0.89 -7.24
C PHE A 70 0.42 2.38 -7.37
N ASP A 71 -0.11 3.22 -6.50
CA ASP A 71 0.19 4.64 -6.52
C ASP A 71 -0.15 5.26 -5.17
N LEU A 72 0.47 6.41 -4.88
CA LEU A 72 0.16 7.16 -3.66
C LEU A 72 -1.34 7.53 -3.60
N MET A 73 -1.93 7.87 -4.74
CA MET A 73 -3.36 8.24 -4.79
C MET A 73 -4.28 7.09 -4.34
N ASP A 74 -3.79 5.86 -4.37
CA ASP A 74 -4.55 4.67 -4.00
C ASP A 74 -4.34 4.25 -2.54
N VAL A 75 -3.54 5.00 -1.77
CA VAL A 75 -3.10 4.59 -0.43
C VAL A 75 -4.27 4.32 0.53
N GLU A 76 -5.39 5.00 0.38
CA GLU A 76 -6.58 4.76 1.20
C GLU A 76 -7.16 3.36 1.02
N HIS A 77 -6.89 2.72 -0.14
CA HIS A 77 -7.39 1.39 -0.46
C HIS A 77 -6.53 0.27 0.10
N LEU A 78 -5.42 0.59 0.76
CA LEU A 78 -4.53 -0.42 1.34
C LEU A 78 -5.29 -1.38 2.27
N GLN A 79 -6.20 -0.86 3.07
CA GLN A 79 -6.98 -1.70 3.99
C GLN A 79 -7.84 -2.75 3.27
N ASP A 80 -8.30 -2.44 2.06
CA ASP A 80 -9.09 -3.37 1.26
C ASP A 80 -8.23 -4.31 0.44
N ALA A 81 -7.00 -3.92 0.13
CA ALA A 81 -6.09 -4.67 -0.70
C ALA A 81 -5.18 -5.62 0.07
N TYR A 82 -4.90 -5.32 1.34
CA TYR A 82 -3.88 -6.02 2.13
C TYR A 82 -4.31 -7.45 2.46
N ASN A 83 -3.46 -8.42 2.08
CA ASN A 83 -3.69 -9.84 2.31
C ASN A 83 -2.59 -10.53 3.12
N GLY A 84 -1.73 -9.77 3.78
CA GLY A 84 -0.72 -10.30 4.66
C GLY A 84 0.69 -10.28 4.11
N HIS A 85 1.60 -10.76 4.93
CA HIS A 85 3.02 -10.84 4.60
C HIS A 85 3.46 -12.30 4.60
N TYR A 86 4.10 -12.73 3.52
CA TYR A 86 4.53 -14.11 3.33
C TYR A 86 5.95 -14.14 2.81
N SER A 87 6.65 -15.26 2.98
CA SER A 87 8.00 -15.41 2.48
C SER A 87 8.05 -15.52 0.95
N SER A 88 6.93 -15.89 0.33
CA SER A 88 6.82 -16.01 -1.12
C SER A 88 5.36 -16.01 -1.55
N GLY A 89 5.11 -15.80 -2.84
CA GLY A 89 3.77 -15.96 -3.40
C GLY A 89 3.25 -17.37 -3.28
N ALA A 90 4.13 -18.37 -3.39
CA ALA A 90 3.77 -19.77 -3.21
C ALA A 90 3.25 -20.05 -1.79
N GLU A 91 3.86 -19.47 -0.78
CA GLU A 91 3.39 -19.59 0.61
C GLU A 91 2.02 -18.95 0.79
N PHE A 92 1.80 -17.78 0.19
CA PHE A 92 0.48 -17.17 0.18
C PHE A 92 -0.55 -18.09 -0.49
N ALA A 93 -0.21 -18.65 -1.65
CA ALA A 93 -1.11 -19.54 -2.38
C ALA A 93 -1.53 -20.73 -1.54
N GLU A 94 -0.59 -21.35 -0.84
CA GLU A 94 -0.87 -22.46 0.07
C GLU A 94 -1.84 -22.06 1.18
N SER A 95 -1.58 -20.95 1.84
CA SER A 95 -2.43 -20.44 2.89
C SER A 95 -3.83 -20.09 2.38
N PHE A 96 -3.89 -19.42 1.22
CA PHE A 96 -5.15 -19.01 0.61
C PHE A 96 -6.04 -20.21 0.27
N VAL A 97 -5.49 -21.20 -0.40
CA VAL A 97 -6.25 -22.39 -0.81
C VAL A 97 -6.73 -23.17 0.41
N SER A 98 -5.90 -23.27 1.44
CA SER A 98 -6.27 -23.95 2.68
C SER A 98 -7.41 -23.21 3.39
N ASP A 99 -7.35 -21.89 3.44
CA ASP A 99 -8.36 -21.05 4.13
C ASP A 99 -9.72 -21.09 3.44
N VAL A 100 -9.73 -21.12 2.09
CA VAL A 100 -11.00 -21.19 1.34
C VAL A 100 -11.55 -22.61 1.25
N GLY A 101 -10.79 -23.62 1.69
CA GLY A 101 -11.28 -25.00 1.81
C GLY A 101 -11.41 -25.75 0.49
N TYR A 102 -10.71 -25.32 -0.56
CA TYR A 102 -10.76 -26.00 -1.87
C TYR A 102 -10.00 -27.33 -1.88
N ILE A 103 -9.09 -27.55 -0.92
CA ILE A 103 -8.30 -28.76 -0.82
C ILE A 103 -8.48 -29.35 0.57
N GLN A 104 -8.69 -30.68 0.61
CA GLN A 104 -8.73 -31.41 1.87
C GLN A 104 -7.34 -31.48 2.48
N THR A 105 -7.25 -31.39 3.78
CA THR A 105 -5.98 -31.36 4.52
C THR A 105 -5.33 -32.72 4.65
N ASP A 106 -6.04 -33.81 4.30
CA ASP A 106 -5.58 -35.18 4.45
C ASP A 106 -5.26 -35.88 3.12
N LEU A 107 -4.64 -35.14 2.20
CA LEU A 107 -4.17 -35.71 0.94
C LEU A 107 -3.13 -36.81 1.21
N PRO A 108 -3.11 -37.89 0.39
CA PRO A 108 -2.04 -38.87 0.48
C PRO A 108 -0.67 -38.20 0.32
N TYR A 109 0.32 -38.71 1.06
CA TYR A 109 1.66 -38.10 1.09
C TYR A 109 2.35 -38.02 -0.28
N TRP A 110 1.92 -38.83 -1.24
CA TRP A 110 2.49 -38.91 -2.57
C TRP A 110 1.84 -37.91 -3.55
N ILE A 111 0.85 -37.16 -3.11
CA ILE A 111 0.25 -36.07 -3.90
C ILE A 111 0.92 -34.77 -3.49
N GLU A 112 1.51 -34.10 -4.46
CA GLU A 112 2.14 -32.81 -4.25
C GLU A 112 1.41 -31.75 -5.06
N ILE A 113 1.30 -30.55 -4.48
CA ILE A 113 0.69 -29.41 -5.14
C ILE A 113 1.82 -28.45 -5.52
N ASP A 114 1.81 -27.99 -6.77
CA ASP A 114 2.77 -26.99 -7.22
C ASP A 114 2.28 -25.61 -6.84
N TRP A 115 2.69 -25.15 -5.66
CA TRP A 115 2.26 -23.87 -5.10
C TRP A 115 2.79 -22.68 -5.90
N GLU A 116 3.93 -22.81 -6.58
CA GLU A 116 4.45 -21.76 -7.44
C GLU A 116 3.55 -21.54 -8.65
N LYS A 117 3.08 -22.62 -9.30
CA LYS A 117 2.12 -22.50 -10.40
C LYS A 117 0.78 -21.98 -9.92
N THR A 118 0.35 -22.41 -8.74
CA THR A 118 -0.88 -21.86 -8.13
C THR A 118 -0.76 -20.38 -7.91
N TRP A 119 0.38 -19.93 -7.39
CA TRP A 119 0.65 -18.50 -7.26
C TRP A 119 0.65 -17.77 -8.60
N ASP A 120 1.26 -18.35 -9.64
CA ASP A 120 1.25 -17.74 -10.97
C ASP A 120 -0.18 -17.47 -11.44
N ASN A 121 -1.10 -18.38 -11.17
CA ASN A 121 -2.51 -18.21 -11.50
C ASN A 121 -3.17 -17.14 -10.64
N LEU A 122 -2.89 -17.12 -9.34
CA LEU A 122 -3.42 -16.11 -8.42
C LEU A 122 -2.86 -14.73 -8.71
N SER A 123 -1.67 -14.63 -9.28
CA SER A 123 -1.01 -13.34 -9.54
C SER A 123 -1.72 -12.48 -10.59
N TYR A 124 -2.73 -13.02 -11.26
CA TYR A 124 -3.64 -12.21 -12.09
C TYR A 124 -4.51 -11.30 -11.23
N ASP A 125 -4.85 -11.72 -10.02
CA ASP A 125 -5.73 -11.00 -9.11
C ASP A 125 -5.01 -10.40 -7.90
N TYR A 126 -3.76 -10.80 -7.65
CA TYR A 126 -2.96 -10.36 -6.52
C TYR A 126 -1.57 -9.96 -6.98
N THR A 127 -0.96 -9.02 -6.23
CA THR A 127 0.41 -8.58 -6.48
C THR A 127 1.24 -8.76 -5.22
N GLU A 128 2.47 -9.25 -5.38
CA GLU A 128 3.44 -9.38 -4.29
C GLU A 128 4.49 -8.28 -4.41
N SER A 129 4.82 -7.64 -3.29
CA SER A 129 5.91 -6.68 -3.19
C SER A 129 6.55 -6.82 -1.82
N ASN A 130 7.83 -7.18 -1.79
CA ASN A 130 8.60 -7.35 -0.55
C ASN A 130 7.95 -8.34 0.43
N GLY A 131 7.27 -9.36 -0.08
CA GLY A 131 6.55 -10.34 0.73
C GLY A 131 5.11 -9.94 1.09
N TYR A 132 4.73 -8.71 0.84
CA TYR A 132 3.36 -8.25 1.08
C TYR A 132 2.48 -8.57 -0.11
N ILE A 133 1.31 -9.11 0.17
CA ILE A 133 0.34 -9.52 -0.86
C ILE A 133 -0.82 -8.54 -0.87
N PHE A 134 -1.10 -8.00 -2.05
CA PHE A 134 -2.17 -7.02 -2.25
C PHE A 134 -3.15 -7.50 -3.32
N SER A 135 -4.45 -7.34 -3.04
CA SER A 135 -5.46 -7.58 -4.06
C SER A 135 -5.39 -6.48 -5.13
N ASN A 136 -5.52 -6.87 -6.40
CA ASN A 136 -5.56 -5.91 -7.52
C ASN A 136 -6.96 -5.29 -7.68
N ASN A 137 -7.97 -5.83 -7.02
CA ASN A 137 -9.37 -5.41 -7.12
C ASN A 137 -9.91 -5.04 -5.74
N TRP A 138 -9.70 -3.80 -5.34
CA TRP A 138 -10.25 -3.30 -4.10
C TRP A 138 -11.55 -2.53 -4.32
#